data_c48479544e1a3dc31851da1fa5f4d06f
#
_entry.id   c48479544e1a3dc31851da1fa5f4d06f
#
_cell.length_a   1.000
_cell.length_b   1.000
_cell.length_c   1.000
_cell.angle_alpha   90.00
_cell.angle_beta   90.00
_cell.angle_gamma   90.00
#
_symmetry.space_group_name_H-M   'P 1'
#
loop_
_entity.id
_entity.type
_entity.pdbx_description
1 polymer ?
#
loop_
_entity_poly.entity_id
_entity_poly.type
_entity_poly.pdbx_seq_one_letter_code
_entity_poly.pdbx_strand_id
1 'polypeptide(L)'
;MYYTPQMIVNGKYQTLGHKRANAFDAINRSLKLPATVGVSVRQVKKEGGAIAVNACTLGKFDSAALCVALVEHGIQRRITGGENKGRTLGMDNVVLEFKCIELTGPFGHEFSFSLKHVPGGKSRNLGAVAFVQRTDNMDILGAQSTRIHWQPGEKPDKEPSLEFE
;
A
#
# COMPACT_ATOMS: atom_id res chain seq x y z
N MET A 1 2.25 -22.54 -8.57
CA MET A 1 1.30 -23.27 -7.71
C MET A 1 0.65 -22.25 -6.79
N TYR A 2 -0.68 -22.12 -6.81
CA TYR A 2 -1.41 -21.21 -5.93
C TYR A 2 -1.87 -21.97 -4.70
N TYR A 3 -1.62 -21.43 -3.52
CA TYR A 3 -2.04 -22.00 -2.24
C TYR A 3 -2.39 -20.89 -1.24
N THR A 4 -3.21 -21.21 -0.28
CA THR A 4 -3.61 -20.29 0.81
C THR A 4 -3.34 -20.92 2.18
N PRO A 5 -2.93 -20.13 3.18
CA PRO A 5 -2.55 -18.73 3.13
C PRO A 5 -1.15 -18.54 2.54
N GLN A 6 -1.02 -17.68 1.52
CA GLN A 6 0.28 -17.35 0.92
C GLN A 6 0.79 -16.01 1.48
N MET A 7 2.08 -15.95 1.81
CA MET A 7 2.79 -14.72 2.18
C MET A 7 3.93 -14.49 1.19
N ILE A 8 3.99 -13.28 0.66
CA ILE A 8 5.07 -12.82 -0.22
C ILE A 8 5.76 -11.64 0.47
N VAL A 9 7.08 -11.70 0.58
CA VAL A 9 7.90 -10.66 1.20
C VAL A 9 8.79 -10.04 0.12
N ASN A 10 8.71 -8.73 -0.04
CA ASN A 10 9.46 -7.92 -1.01
C ASN A 10 9.34 -8.38 -2.47
N GLY A 11 8.22 -9.03 -2.84
CA GLY A 11 8.04 -9.59 -4.18
C GLY A 11 8.89 -10.84 -4.48
N LYS A 12 9.82 -11.19 -3.60
CA LYS A 12 10.91 -12.15 -3.83
C LYS A 12 10.75 -13.47 -3.06
N TYR A 13 10.43 -13.38 -1.77
CA TYR A 13 10.35 -14.56 -0.91
C TYR A 13 8.90 -14.94 -0.70
N GLN A 14 8.55 -16.21 -1.00
CA GLN A 14 7.22 -16.72 -0.75
C GLN A 14 7.25 -17.81 0.33
N THR A 15 6.24 -17.82 1.17
CA THR A 15 6.07 -18.85 2.21
C THR A 15 4.59 -19.06 2.53
N LEU A 16 4.29 -20.19 3.18
CA LEU A 16 2.97 -20.41 3.77
C LEU A 16 2.75 -19.44 4.94
N GLY A 17 1.67 -18.67 4.94
CA GLY A 17 1.43 -17.62 5.91
C GLY A 17 1.36 -18.10 7.37
N HIS A 18 1.04 -19.40 7.61
CA HIS A 18 1.06 -20.00 8.95
C HIS A 18 2.45 -20.49 9.38
N LYS A 19 3.44 -20.57 8.47
CA LYS A 19 4.83 -20.98 8.80
C LYS A 19 5.61 -19.81 9.36
N ARG A 20 5.38 -19.49 10.62
CA ARG A 20 5.90 -18.31 11.29
C ARG A 20 7.43 -18.15 11.19
N ALA A 21 8.18 -19.23 11.40
CA ALA A 21 9.64 -19.21 11.29
C ALA A 21 10.13 -18.80 9.88
N ASN A 22 9.52 -19.37 8.84
CA ASN A 22 9.86 -19.04 7.45
C ASN A 22 9.50 -17.59 7.11
N ALA A 23 8.37 -17.10 7.63
CA ALA A 23 7.95 -15.72 7.44
C ALA A 23 8.97 -14.75 8.08
N PHE A 24 9.39 -15.00 9.32
CA PHE A 24 10.42 -14.20 10.00
C PHE A 24 11.77 -14.24 9.28
N ASP A 25 12.20 -15.41 8.78
CA ASP A 25 13.44 -15.51 8.01
C ASP A 25 13.37 -14.68 6.72
N ALA A 26 12.26 -14.78 5.96
CA ALA A 26 12.05 -13.99 4.76
C ALA A 26 12.05 -12.47 5.03
N ILE A 27 11.39 -12.02 6.10
CA ILE A 27 11.41 -10.63 6.54
C ILE A 27 12.82 -10.19 6.90
N ASN A 28 13.53 -10.96 7.73
CA ASN A 28 14.88 -10.61 8.18
C ASN A 28 15.88 -10.55 7.02
N ARG A 29 15.75 -11.42 6.01
CA ARG A 29 16.55 -11.33 4.78
C ARG A 29 16.23 -10.06 4.00
N SER A 30 14.95 -9.71 3.87
CA SER A 30 14.53 -8.50 3.14
C SER A 30 15.00 -7.23 3.84
N LEU A 31 14.96 -7.16 5.17
CA LEU A 31 15.41 -6.00 5.93
C LEU A 31 16.93 -5.72 5.83
N LYS A 32 17.72 -6.70 5.41
CA LYS A 32 19.16 -6.53 5.17
C LYS A 32 19.47 -5.90 3.81
N LEU A 33 18.49 -5.83 2.92
CA LEU A 33 18.65 -5.24 1.59
C LEU A 33 18.22 -3.77 1.64
N PRO A 34 19.07 -2.84 1.21
CA PRO A 34 18.69 -1.43 1.14
C PRO A 34 17.63 -1.21 0.05
N ALA A 35 16.74 -0.24 0.26
CA ALA A 35 15.91 0.26 -0.81
C ALA A 35 16.80 0.96 -1.86
N THR A 36 16.59 0.64 -3.14
CA THR A 36 17.35 1.21 -4.26
C THR A 36 16.63 2.37 -4.92
N VAL A 37 15.32 2.51 -4.64
CA VAL A 37 14.46 3.59 -5.15
C VAL A 37 13.79 4.27 -3.97
N GLY A 38 13.88 5.59 -3.91
CA GLY A 38 13.10 6.41 -2.99
C GLY A 38 11.64 6.44 -3.43
N VAL A 39 10.73 6.19 -2.51
CA VAL A 39 9.28 6.33 -2.73
C VAL A 39 8.74 7.27 -1.67
N SER A 40 7.91 8.23 -2.07
CA SER A 40 7.26 9.13 -1.13
C SER A 40 5.78 9.32 -1.48
N VAL A 41 4.93 9.30 -0.45
CA VAL A 41 3.53 9.73 -0.55
C VAL A 41 3.47 11.16 -0.01
N ARG A 42 3.31 12.14 -0.91
CA ARG A 42 3.41 13.57 -0.56
C ARG A 42 2.09 14.19 -0.16
N GLN A 43 1.00 13.76 -0.78
CA GLN A 43 -0.29 14.37 -0.55
C GLN A 43 -1.41 13.34 -0.67
N VAL A 44 -2.36 13.42 0.26
CA VAL A 44 -3.60 12.66 0.19
C VAL A 44 -4.74 13.65 0.32
N LYS A 45 -5.58 13.76 -0.69
CA LYS A 45 -6.75 14.65 -0.72
C LYS A 45 -8.02 13.84 -0.90
N LYS A 46 -9.12 14.32 -0.31
CA LYS A 46 -10.45 13.82 -0.60
C LYS A 46 -11.20 14.85 -1.43
N GLU A 47 -11.62 14.47 -2.60
CA GLU A 47 -12.38 15.32 -3.52
C GLU A 47 -13.51 14.51 -4.17
N GLY A 48 -14.73 15.08 -4.21
CA GLY A 48 -15.84 14.54 -5.00
C GLY A 48 -16.21 13.07 -4.73
N GLY A 49 -15.96 12.53 -3.52
CA GLY A 49 -16.21 11.13 -3.21
C GLY A 49 -15.08 10.18 -3.63
N ALA A 50 -13.90 10.72 -3.90
CA ALA A 50 -12.67 9.99 -4.19
C ALA A 50 -11.55 10.40 -3.22
N ILE A 51 -10.52 9.55 -3.11
CA ILE A 51 -9.25 9.86 -2.45
C ILE A 51 -8.18 9.97 -3.54
N ALA A 52 -7.53 11.13 -3.63
CA ALA A 52 -6.37 11.34 -4.47
C ALA A 52 -5.09 11.11 -3.63
N VAL A 53 -4.19 10.27 -4.10
CA VAL A 53 -2.90 9.95 -3.49
C VAL A 53 -1.80 10.36 -4.44
N ASN A 54 -0.98 11.32 -4.05
CA ASN A 54 0.19 11.75 -4.81
C ASN A 54 1.42 10.97 -4.36
N ALA A 55 1.95 10.11 -5.22
CA ALA A 55 3.14 9.32 -4.96
C ALA A 55 4.27 9.72 -5.92
N CYS A 56 5.48 9.85 -5.38
CA CYS A 56 6.67 10.24 -6.14
C CYS A 56 7.76 9.19 -5.98
N THR A 57 8.58 9.07 -7.02
CA THR A 57 9.74 8.18 -7.03
C THR A 57 11.03 8.95 -7.28
N LEU A 58 12.12 8.50 -6.67
CA LEU A 58 13.46 9.05 -6.86
C LEU A 58 14.47 7.91 -6.98
N GLY A 59 15.30 7.95 -8.02
CA GLY A 59 16.33 6.93 -8.25
C GLY A 59 16.29 6.42 -9.67
N LYS A 60 17.14 5.42 -9.94
CA LYS A 60 17.21 4.75 -11.24
C LYS A 60 16.57 3.37 -11.15
N PHE A 61 15.83 3.02 -12.16
CA PHE A 61 15.20 1.71 -12.29
C PHE A 61 14.97 1.42 -13.78
N ASP A 62 15.00 0.14 -14.10
CA ASP A 62 14.62 -0.36 -15.42
C ASP A 62 13.40 -1.28 -15.25
N SER A 63 12.47 -1.24 -16.21
CA SER A 63 11.30 -2.11 -16.24
C SER A 63 10.57 -2.21 -14.89
N ALA A 64 10.06 -1.09 -14.41
CA ALA A 64 9.38 -1.00 -13.12
C ALA A 64 8.02 -0.32 -13.21
N ALA A 65 7.18 -0.58 -12.24
CA ALA A 65 5.88 0.07 -12.06
C ALA A 65 5.80 0.72 -10.67
N LEU A 66 5.19 1.89 -10.60
CA LEU A 66 4.75 2.50 -9.35
C LEU A 66 3.34 1.99 -9.05
N CYS A 67 3.20 1.32 -7.92
CA CYS A 67 1.94 0.78 -7.46
C CYS A 67 1.49 1.50 -6.19
N VAL A 68 0.19 1.74 -6.07
CA VAL A 68 -0.43 2.31 -4.87
C VAL A 68 -1.65 1.49 -4.48
N ALA A 69 -1.68 1.09 -3.22
CA ALA A 69 -2.81 0.44 -2.58
C ALA A 69 -3.49 1.40 -1.61
N LEU A 70 -4.82 1.55 -1.72
CA LEU A 70 -5.65 2.08 -0.65
C LEU A 70 -5.95 0.93 0.30
N VAL A 71 -5.64 1.11 1.59
CA VAL A 71 -5.79 0.06 2.60
C VAL A 71 -6.64 0.52 3.77
N GLU A 72 -7.27 -0.42 4.47
CA GLU A 72 -7.99 -0.19 5.71
C GLU A 72 -7.32 -0.93 6.87
N HIS A 73 -7.20 -0.24 8.01
CA HIS A 73 -6.56 -0.76 9.21
C HIS A 73 -7.61 -1.12 10.29
N GLY A 74 -7.25 -2.07 11.15
CA GLY A 74 -8.00 -2.38 12.36
C GLY A 74 -9.39 -2.97 12.11
N ILE A 75 -9.58 -3.66 10.98
CA ILE A 75 -10.86 -4.31 10.65
C ILE A 75 -11.06 -5.49 11.58
N GLN A 76 -12.24 -5.58 12.18
CA GLN A 76 -12.68 -6.77 12.87
C GLN A 76 -13.86 -7.41 12.13
N ARG A 77 -13.73 -8.67 11.78
CA ARG A 77 -14.77 -9.40 11.07
C ARG A 77 -15.11 -10.72 11.76
N ARG A 78 -16.40 -10.93 12.05
CA ARG A 78 -16.90 -12.22 12.47
C ARG A 78 -16.97 -13.16 11.26
N ILE A 79 -16.34 -14.32 11.38
CA ILE A 79 -16.28 -15.30 10.28
C ILE A 79 -17.52 -16.18 10.34
N THR A 80 -18.23 -16.27 9.22
CA THR A 80 -19.52 -16.99 9.13
C THR A 80 -19.38 -18.40 8.55
N GLY A 81 -18.21 -18.75 7.98
CA GLY A 81 -17.97 -20.07 7.37
C GLY A 81 -16.48 -20.49 7.41
N GLY A 82 -16.20 -21.74 7.01
CA GLY A 82 -14.86 -22.33 6.99
C GLY A 82 -14.29 -22.65 8.36
N GLU A 83 -13.00 -22.94 8.41
CA GLU A 83 -12.27 -23.39 9.64
C GLU A 83 -12.33 -22.38 10.80
N ASN A 84 -12.47 -21.09 10.49
CA ASN A 84 -12.55 -20.01 11.49
C ASN A 84 -13.97 -19.58 11.80
N LYS A 85 -15.00 -20.36 11.41
CA LYS A 85 -16.40 -20.06 11.70
C LYS A 85 -16.65 -19.76 13.18
N GLY A 86 -17.36 -18.63 13.43
CA GLY A 86 -17.69 -18.19 14.78
C GLY A 86 -16.61 -17.34 15.46
N ARG A 87 -15.39 -17.27 14.92
CA ARG A 87 -14.31 -16.41 15.44
C ARG A 87 -14.46 -14.99 14.93
N THR A 88 -14.01 -14.01 15.72
CA THR A 88 -13.75 -12.65 15.28
C THR A 88 -12.29 -12.51 14.97
N LEU A 89 -11.94 -12.21 13.73
CA LEU A 89 -10.57 -12.00 13.29
C LEU A 89 -10.29 -10.51 13.11
N GLY A 90 -9.17 -10.07 13.70
CA GLY A 90 -8.57 -8.77 13.41
C GLY A 90 -7.74 -8.85 12.14
N MET A 91 -7.93 -7.86 11.25
CA MET A 91 -7.17 -7.72 10.00
C MET A 91 -6.62 -6.31 9.91
N ASP A 92 -5.42 -6.18 9.38
CA ASP A 92 -4.76 -4.89 9.17
C ASP A 92 -4.24 -4.79 7.74
N ASN A 93 -4.13 -3.56 7.22
CA ASN A 93 -3.72 -3.30 5.84
C ASN A 93 -4.54 -4.06 4.78
N VAL A 94 -5.86 -4.17 4.97
CA VAL A 94 -6.74 -4.82 3.99
C VAL A 94 -6.84 -3.93 2.77
N VAL A 95 -6.41 -4.45 1.62
CA VAL A 95 -6.45 -3.70 0.35
C VAL A 95 -7.89 -3.53 -0.10
N LEU A 96 -8.30 -2.29 -0.28
CA LEU A 96 -9.62 -1.90 -0.78
C LEU A 96 -9.60 -1.68 -2.29
N GLU A 97 -8.55 -1.02 -2.78
CA GLU A 97 -8.33 -0.75 -4.20
C GLU A 97 -6.82 -0.71 -4.49
N PHE A 98 -6.43 -1.13 -5.68
CA PHE A 98 -5.02 -1.23 -6.08
C PHE A 98 -4.83 -0.73 -7.51
N LYS A 99 -3.83 0.12 -7.73
CA LYS A 99 -3.49 0.69 -9.03
C LYS A 99 -2.00 0.71 -9.26
N CYS A 100 -1.57 0.42 -10.49
CA CYS A 100 -0.18 0.52 -10.91
C CYS A 100 -0.08 1.28 -12.23
N ILE A 101 1.05 1.95 -12.42
CA ILE A 101 1.47 2.55 -13.69
C ILE A 101 2.90 2.15 -13.99
N GLU A 102 3.21 1.92 -15.25
CA GLU A 102 4.59 1.72 -15.70
C GLU A 102 5.38 3.01 -15.57
N LEU A 103 6.62 2.88 -15.11
CA LEU A 103 7.53 3.99 -14.93
C LEU A 103 8.48 4.11 -16.12
N THR A 104 8.55 5.30 -16.72
CA THR A 104 9.53 5.65 -17.77
C THR A 104 10.68 6.50 -17.23
N GLY A 105 10.64 6.88 -15.95
CA GLY A 105 11.63 7.69 -15.27
C GLY A 105 11.18 8.11 -13.88
N PRO A 106 12.02 8.80 -13.08
CA PRO A 106 11.64 9.36 -11.79
C PRO A 106 10.59 10.46 -11.98
N PHE A 107 9.41 10.31 -11.37
CA PHE A 107 8.36 11.32 -11.43
C PHE A 107 7.32 11.16 -10.31
N GLY A 108 6.43 12.15 -10.19
CA GLY A 108 5.25 12.09 -9.36
C GLY A 108 4.01 11.75 -10.16
N HIS A 109 3.11 10.99 -9.59
CA HIS A 109 1.83 10.63 -10.17
C HIS A 109 0.71 10.66 -9.14
N GLU A 110 -0.46 11.14 -9.58
CA GLU A 110 -1.66 11.14 -8.77
C GLU A 110 -2.52 9.92 -9.08
N PHE A 111 -2.87 9.18 -8.03
CA PHE A 111 -3.77 8.05 -8.08
C PHE A 111 -5.10 8.44 -7.45
N SER A 112 -6.20 8.30 -8.17
CA SER A 112 -7.54 8.54 -7.64
C SER A 112 -8.23 7.22 -7.29
N PHE A 113 -8.74 7.10 -6.06
CA PHE A 113 -9.42 5.94 -5.52
C PHE A 113 -10.87 6.28 -5.17
N SER A 114 -11.82 5.45 -5.59
CA SER A 114 -13.23 5.68 -5.32
C SER A 114 -13.62 5.30 -3.89
N LEU A 115 -14.24 6.22 -3.16
CA LEU A 115 -14.80 5.92 -1.83
C LEU A 115 -16.04 5.03 -1.85
N LYS A 116 -16.63 4.79 -3.03
CA LYS A 116 -17.79 3.88 -3.17
C LYS A 116 -17.47 2.44 -2.74
N HIS A 117 -16.20 2.05 -2.79
CA HIS A 117 -15.74 0.72 -2.39
C HIS A 117 -15.34 0.64 -0.92
N VAL A 118 -15.41 1.75 -0.17
CA VAL A 118 -15.13 1.76 1.26
C VAL A 118 -16.37 1.31 2.03
N PRO A 119 -16.35 0.15 2.72
CA PRO A 119 -17.49 -0.35 3.46
C PRO A 119 -18.01 0.66 4.49
N GLY A 120 -19.30 0.97 4.43
CA GLY A 120 -19.96 1.85 5.41
C GLY A 120 -19.74 3.34 5.23
N GLY A 121 -19.04 3.81 4.18
CA GLY A 121 -18.86 5.23 3.85
C GLY A 121 -18.15 6.08 4.92
N LYS A 122 -17.73 5.48 6.03
CA LYS A 122 -17.06 6.11 7.17
C LYS A 122 -15.64 5.58 7.28
N SER A 123 -14.76 6.12 6.49
CA SER A 123 -13.34 5.76 6.47
C SER A 123 -12.61 6.31 7.70
N ARG A 124 -12.56 5.56 8.78
CA ARG A 124 -11.88 6.02 10.00
C ARG A 124 -10.41 5.63 10.07
N ASN A 125 -9.98 4.59 9.37
CA ASN A 125 -8.63 4.04 9.48
C ASN A 125 -8.07 3.67 8.10
N LEU A 126 -8.07 4.61 7.17
CA LEU A 126 -7.47 4.39 5.87
C LEU A 126 -5.96 4.65 5.89
N GLY A 127 -5.27 4.01 4.98
CA GLY A 127 -3.87 4.25 4.66
C GLY A 127 -3.62 4.13 3.16
N ALA A 128 -2.51 4.66 2.72
CA ALA A 128 -1.97 4.43 1.39
C ALA A 128 -0.61 3.75 1.50
N VAL A 129 -0.38 2.73 0.69
CA VAL A 129 0.91 2.05 0.55
C VAL A 129 1.36 2.23 -0.90
N ALA A 130 2.46 2.94 -1.10
CA ALA A 130 3.08 3.13 -2.40
C ALA A 130 4.38 2.31 -2.47
N PHE A 131 4.63 1.65 -3.61
CA PHE A 131 5.86 0.91 -3.82
C PHE A 131 6.23 0.85 -5.30
N VAL A 132 7.53 0.76 -5.56
CA VAL A 132 8.07 0.51 -6.89
C VAL A 132 8.43 -0.96 -7.01
N GLN A 133 7.87 -1.62 -8.00
CA GLN A 133 8.06 -3.04 -8.27
C GLN A 133 8.62 -3.25 -9.66
N ARG A 134 9.64 -4.09 -9.79
CA ARG A 134 10.15 -4.53 -11.10
C ARG A 134 9.09 -5.37 -11.81
N THR A 135 8.99 -5.18 -13.12
CA THR A 135 8.01 -5.92 -13.94
C THR A 135 8.57 -7.25 -14.47
N ASP A 136 9.88 -7.43 -14.45
CA ASP A 136 10.57 -8.63 -14.93
C ASP A 136 10.69 -9.74 -13.87
N ASN A 137 10.86 -9.39 -12.59
CA ASN A 137 11.10 -10.37 -11.52
C ASN A 137 10.28 -10.12 -10.25
N MET A 138 9.45 -9.07 -10.24
CA MET A 138 8.55 -8.68 -9.15
C MET A 138 9.25 -8.16 -7.88
N ASP A 139 10.57 -7.96 -7.87
CA ASP A 139 11.29 -7.41 -6.73
C ASP A 139 10.79 -5.99 -6.37
N ILE A 140 10.57 -5.73 -5.08
CA ILE A 140 10.23 -4.40 -4.58
C ILE A 140 11.53 -3.60 -4.38
N LEU A 141 11.63 -2.45 -5.06
CA LEU A 141 12.81 -1.59 -5.05
C LEU A 141 12.79 -0.53 -3.95
N GLY A 142 11.59 -0.15 -3.52
CA GLY A 142 11.34 0.81 -2.46
C GLY A 142 9.86 0.91 -2.16
N ALA A 143 9.51 1.32 -0.95
CA ALA A 143 8.13 1.47 -0.53
C ALA A 143 7.99 2.51 0.56
N GLN A 144 6.82 3.14 0.62
CA GLN A 144 6.38 3.99 1.72
C GLN A 144 4.91 3.75 2.01
N SER A 145 4.54 3.81 3.29
CA SER A 145 3.14 3.83 3.72
C SER A 145 2.84 5.11 4.51
N THR A 146 1.59 5.56 4.43
CA THR A 146 1.09 6.66 5.26
C THR A 146 -0.31 6.35 5.75
N ARG A 147 -0.65 6.82 6.94
CA ARG A 147 -2.04 6.82 7.42
C ARG A 147 -2.77 8.02 6.84
N ILE A 148 -4.00 7.81 6.45
CA ILE A 148 -4.87 8.88 5.97
C ILE A 148 -5.66 9.36 7.18
N HIS A 149 -5.22 10.47 7.75
CA HIS A 149 -5.95 11.16 8.81
C HIS A 149 -7.02 12.03 8.16
N TRP A 150 -8.27 11.72 8.43
CA TRP A 150 -9.36 12.53 7.93
C TRP A 150 -10.38 12.82 9.01
N GLN A 151 -10.68 14.10 9.19
CA GLN A 151 -11.81 14.56 9.97
C GLN A 151 -12.92 15.09 9.05
N PRO A 152 -14.19 14.75 9.28
CA PRO A 152 -15.29 15.30 8.52
C PRO A 152 -15.34 16.83 8.69
N GLY A 153 -15.15 17.58 7.60
CA GLY A 153 -15.22 19.05 7.60
C GLY A 153 -13.88 19.78 7.48
N GLU A 154 -12.76 19.08 7.43
CA GLU A 154 -11.45 19.69 7.25
C GLU A 154 -11.29 20.19 5.79
N LYS A 155 -10.98 21.50 5.66
CA LYS A 155 -10.56 22.06 4.37
C LYS A 155 -9.17 21.54 4.02
N PRO A 156 -8.84 21.35 2.74
CA PRO A 156 -7.51 20.91 2.33
C PRO A 156 -6.46 21.88 2.85
N ASP A 157 -5.36 21.34 3.42
CA ASP A 157 -4.22 22.13 3.84
C ASP A 157 -3.71 22.97 2.65
N LYS A 158 -3.41 24.24 2.92
CA LYS A 158 -2.79 25.12 1.93
C LYS A 158 -1.47 24.48 1.48
N GLU A 159 -1.27 24.43 0.18
CA GLU A 159 -0.01 24.01 -0.41
C GLU A 159 1.17 24.71 0.27
N PRO A 160 2.20 23.99 0.72
CA PRO A 160 3.44 24.63 1.09
C PRO A 160 4.00 25.29 -0.18
N SER A 161 4.21 26.59 -0.13
CA SER A 161 4.91 27.34 -1.17
C SER A 161 6.28 26.72 -1.35
N LEU A 162 6.53 26.15 -2.53
CA LEU A 162 7.85 25.73 -2.96
C LEU A 162 8.67 26.99 -3.23
N GLU A 163 9.42 27.44 -2.26
CA GLU A 163 10.56 28.34 -2.51
C GLU A 163 11.73 27.46 -2.96
N PHE A 164 12.07 27.59 -4.22
CA PHE A 164 13.32 27.05 -4.77
C PHE A 164 14.40 28.09 -4.52
N GLU A 165 15.35 27.80 -3.65
CA GLU A 165 16.67 28.41 -3.64
C GLU A 165 17.62 27.66 -4.56
#